data_cd82a7b5c09f091c030f17088e60d393
#
_entry.id   cd82a7b5c09f091c030f17088e60d393
#
_cell.length_a   1.000
_cell.length_b   1.000
_cell.length_c   1.000
_cell.angle_alpha   90.00
_cell.angle_beta   90.00
_cell.angle_gamma   90.00
#
_symmetry.space_group_name_H-M   'P 1'
#
loop_
_entity.id
_entity.type
_entity.pdbx_description
1 polymer ?
#
loop_
_entity_poly.entity_id
_entity_poly.type
_entity_poly.pdbx_seq_one_letter_code
_entity_poly.pdbx_strand_id
1 'polypeptide(L)'
;VVQLPGIQDTAEAKNILGKTATLEFHLEAQMDTPRSRKTSYPYRNGMGAPAFLQDAIILGGDQVATAQASFDENGLPQVNITLDGEGGSKMHRATRGNIGKRLGVLFVEQKTRTVYERDVEGKQIPVQESYEVKEIISLATIRAALGTTFRITGLDSPSESSELALLLRAGALAAPMTFVEERTVGPSLGADNIQAGIFSMVLG
;
A
#
# COMPACT_ATOMS: atom_id res chain seq x y z
N VAL A 1 9.58 -13.58 11.71
CA VAL A 1 10.40 -12.56 12.38
C VAL A 1 10.99 -11.66 11.32
N VAL A 2 10.68 -10.36 11.35
CA VAL A 2 11.25 -9.36 10.44
C VAL A 2 12.39 -8.65 11.18
N GLN A 3 13.59 -8.70 10.64
CA GLN A 3 14.74 -7.95 11.13
C GLN A 3 15.02 -6.81 10.15
N LEU A 4 15.04 -5.58 10.64
CA LEU A 4 15.34 -4.38 9.85
C LEU A 4 16.72 -3.84 10.29
N PRO A 5 17.81 -4.27 9.67
CA PRO A 5 19.14 -3.78 10.01
C PRO A 5 19.28 -2.30 9.61
N GLY A 6 19.72 -1.47 10.53
CA GLY A 6 20.02 -0.06 10.28
C GLY A 6 18.91 0.94 10.62
N ILE A 7 17.73 0.50 11.07
CA ILE A 7 16.68 1.40 11.56
C ILE A 7 16.85 1.55 13.07
N GLN A 8 17.18 2.77 13.50
CA GLN A 8 17.36 3.10 14.92
C GLN A 8 16.06 3.56 15.59
N ASP A 9 15.03 3.92 14.80
CA ASP A 9 13.74 4.37 15.30
C ASP A 9 12.65 3.32 15.06
N THR A 10 12.18 2.72 16.15
CA THR A 10 11.10 1.72 16.12
C THR A 10 9.76 2.32 15.65
N ALA A 11 9.55 3.65 15.84
CA ALA A 11 8.36 4.34 15.37
C ALA A 11 8.37 4.50 13.83
N GLU A 12 9.55 4.76 13.24
CA GLU A 12 9.71 4.82 11.80
C GLU A 12 9.53 3.43 11.17
N ALA A 13 10.11 2.40 11.77
CA ALA A 13 9.91 1.01 11.37
C ALA A 13 8.42 0.60 11.41
N LYS A 14 7.71 0.97 12.47
CA LYS A 14 6.26 0.74 12.59
C LYS A 14 5.45 1.48 11.54
N ASN A 15 5.80 2.73 11.23
CA ASN A 15 5.16 3.52 10.20
C ASN A 15 5.33 2.91 8.81
N ILE A 16 6.51 2.36 8.51
CA ILE A 16 6.79 1.71 7.24
C ILE A 16 6.09 0.35 7.14
N LEU A 17 6.14 -0.45 8.20
CA LEU A 17 5.51 -1.78 8.24
C LEU A 17 3.98 -1.73 8.40
N GLY A 18 3.45 -0.68 9.02
CA GLY A 18 2.00 -0.48 9.19
C GLY A 18 1.29 0.10 7.97
N LYS A 19 2.04 0.63 6.99
CA LYS A 19 1.50 1.12 5.73
C LYS A 19 1.49 -0.01 4.71
N THR A 20 0.46 -0.84 4.75
CA THR A 20 0.20 -1.76 3.64
C THR A 20 -0.61 -1.01 2.61
N ALA A 21 -0.03 -0.82 1.44
CA ALA A 21 -0.73 -0.29 0.29
C ALA A 21 -0.70 -1.30 -0.84
N THR A 22 -1.78 -1.37 -1.57
CA THR A 22 -1.89 -2.23 -2.74
C THR A 22 -2.58 -1.47 -3.88
N LEU A 23 -2.60 -2.07 -5.05
CA LEU A 23 -3.36 -1.56 -6.19
C LEU A 23 -4.52 -2.48 -6.51
N GLU A 24 -5.61 -1.87 -6.95
CA GLU A 24 -6.71 -2.56 -7.60
C GLU A 24 -6.91 -1.94 -8.99
N PHE A 25 -7.16 -2.79 -9.98
CA PHE A 25 -7.42 -2.36 -11.36
C PHE A 25 -8.88 -2.58 -11.68
N HIS A 26 -9.56 -1.52 -12.12
CA HIS A 26 -10.98 -1.51 -12.41
C HIS A 26 -11.28 -0.87 -13.76
N LEU A 27 -12.35 -1.28 -14.41
CA LEU A 27 -12.90 -0.50 -15.51
C LEU A 27 -13.69 0.70 -14.98
N GLU A 28 -13.63 1.82 -15.68
CA GLU A 28 -14.57 2.90 -15.43
C GLU A 28 -16.01 2.44 -15.66
N ALA A 29 -16.89 2.83 -14.76
CA ALA A 29 -18.31 2.54 -14.89
C ALA A 29 -18.92 3.39 -16.00
N GLN A 30 -19.66 2.76 -16.88
CA GLN A 30 -20.41 3.44 -17.92
C GLN A 30 -21.74 3.96 -17.38
N MET A 31 -22.45 4.80 -18.15
CA MET A 31 -23.75 5.36 -17.71
C MET A 31 -24.78 4.28 -17.42
N ASP A 32 -24.77 3.20 -18.19
CA ASP A 32 -25.67 2.05 -18.07
C ASP A 32 -25.28 1.07 -16.98
N THR A 33 -24.09 1.24 -16.35
CA THR A 33 -23.67 0.38 -15.25
C THR A 33 -24.59 0.57 -14.04
N PRO A 34 -25.23 -0.52 -13.53
CA PRO A 34 -26.11 -0.42 -12.36
C PRO A 34 -25.41 0.20 -11.15
N ARG A 35 -26.16 0.98 -10.36
CA ARG A 35 -25.62 1.63 -9.13
C ARG A 35 -25.05 0.62 -8.13
N SER A 36 -25.60 -0.59 -8.09
CA SER A 36 -25.13 -1.70 -7.23
C SER A 36 -23.85 -2.37 -7.70
N ARG A 37 -23.25 -1.93 -8.80
CA ARG A 37 -22.02 -2.49 -9.38
C ARG A 37 -20.96 -1.44 -9.64
N LYS A 38 -21.12 -0.25 -9.07
CA LYS A 38 -20.15 0.85 -9.21
C LYS A 38 -20.05 1.66 -7.95
N THR A 39 -18.82 2.04 -7.63
CA THR A 39 -18.50 2.90 -6.48
C THR A 39 -17.75 4.14 -6.97
N SER A 40 -18.01 5.27 -6.32
CA SER A 40 -17.35 6.55 -6.60
C SER A 40 -16.11 6.69 -5.74
N TYR A 41 -14.99 7.03 -6.35
CA TYR A 41 -13.72 7.23 -5.66
C TYR A 41 -13.14 8.61 -5.98
N PRO A 42 -12.57 9.31 -4.97
CA PRO A 42 -11.84 10.56 -5.20
C PRO A 42 -10.52 10.30 -5.90
N TYR A 43 -9.96 11.32 -6.55
CA TYR A 43 -8.57 11.30 -7.01
C TYR A 43 -7.64 11.64 -5.85
N ARG A 44 -6.49 10.95 -5.79
CA ARG A 44 -5.46 11.12 -4.75
C ARG A 44 -4.89 12.54 -4.71
N ASN A 45 -4.71 13.16 -5.86
CA ASN A 45 -4.23 14.53 -5.97
C ASN A 45 -5.30 15.59 -5.65
N GLY A 46 -6.52 15.18 -5.30
CA GLY A 46 -7.64 16.09 -5.01
C GLY A 46 -8.16 16.87 -6.22
N MET A 47 -7.63 16.61 -7.41
CA MET A 47 -8.02 17.32 -8.63
C MET A 47 -9.16 16.61 -9.36
N GLY A 48 -10.25 17.32 -9.57
CA GLY A 48 -11.40 16.83 -10.33
C GLY A 48 -12.51 16.25 -9.47
N ALA A 49 -13.66 16.01 -10.11
CA ALA A 49 -14.79 15.31 -9.48
C ALA A 49 -14.49 13.82 -9.34
N PRO A 50 -14.96 13.17 -8.26
CA PRO A 50 -14.83 11.73 -8.09
C PRO A 50 -15.32 10.97 -9.33
N ALA A 51 -14.64 9.88 -9.69
CA ALA A 51 -15.04 9.05 -10.82
C ALA A 51 -15.64 7.72 -10.34
N PHE A 52 -16.56 7.18 -11.12
CA PHE A 52 -17.18 5.90 -10.84
C PHE A 52 -16.39 4.76 -11.48
N LEU A 53 -15.94 3.81 -10.68
CA LEU A 53 -15.34 2.57 -11.14
C LEU A 53 -16.32 1.41 -10.95
N GLN A 54 -16.21 0.39 -11.78
CA GLN A 54 -16.92 -0.88 -11.59
C GLN A 54 -16.35 -1.58 -10.36
N ASP A 55 -17.22 -2.19 -9.54
CA ASP A 55 -16.77 -2.90 -8.32
C ASP A 55 -15.96 -4.16 -8.65
N ALA A 56 -16.10 -4.69 -9.87
CA ALA A 56 -15.33 -5.85 -10.31
C ALA A 56 -13.84 -5.51 -10.47
N ILE A 57 -13.00 -6.14 -9.65
CA ILE A 57 -11.56 -6.03 -9.70
C ILE A 57 -11.04 -6.89 -10.85
N ILE A 58 -10.25 -6.31 -11.76
CA ILE A 58 -9.58 -7.03 -12.84
C ILE A 58 -8.42 -7.84 -12.29
N LEU A 59 -7.59 -7.19 -11.48
CA LEU A 59 -6.49 -7.80 -10.72
C LEU A 59 -6.13 -6.92 -9.52
N GLY A 60 -5.50 -7.51 -8.53
CA GLY A 60 -5.01 -6.85 -7.32
C GLY A 60 -3.49 -6.70 -7.30
N GLY A 61 -2.99 -6.12 -6.22
CA GLY A 61 -1.55 -5.91 -6.02
C GLY A 61 -0.75 -7.18 -5.77
N ASP A 62 -1.40 -8.26 -5.37
CA ASP A 62 -0.81 -9.60 -5.21
C ASP A 62 -0.24 -10.18 -6.50
N GLN A 63 -0.69 -9.69 -7.66
CA GLN A 63 -0.22 -10.07 -8.99
C GLN A 63 0.86 -9.13 -9.54
N VAL A 64 1.31 -8.15 -8.74
CA VAL A 64 2.44 -7.28 -9.07
C VAL A 64 3.73 -7.98 -8.72
N ALA A 65 4.52 -8.39 -9.71
CA ALA A 65 5.82 -9.02 -9.49
C ALA A 65 6.89 -7.98 -9.14
N THR A 66 6.91 -6.83 -9.84
CA THR A 66 7.83 -5.72 -9.54
C THR A 66 7.21 -4.36 -9.81
N ALA A 67 7.68 -3.34 -9.08
CA ALA A 67 7.37 -1.95 -9.32
C ALA A 67 8.63 -1.09 -9.15
N GLN A 68 8.90 -0.20 -10.11
CA GLN A 68 10.08 0.65 -10.14
C GLN A 68 9.73 2.07 -10.52
N ALA A 69 10.16 3.05 -9.69
CA ALA A 69 10.08 4.45 -10.05
C ALA A 69 11.04 4.76 -11.21
N SER A 70 10.59 5.58 -12.14
CA SER A 70 11.38 6.03 -13.29
C SER A 70 10.86 7.38 -13.79
N PHE A 71 11.42 7.86 -14.90
CA PHE A 71 10.94 9.05 -15.59
C PHE A 71 10.54 8.66 -17.02
N ASP A 72 9.54 9.35 -17.54
CA ASP A 72 9.17 9.23 -18.95
C ASP A 72 10.13 10.04 -19.85
N GLU A 73 9.88 10.05 -21.16
CA GLU A 73 10.68 10.76 -22.16
C GLU A 73 10.68 12.29 -21.98
N ASN A 74 9.71 12.82 -21.27
CA ASN A 74 9.57 14.25 -20.92
C ASN A 74 10.14 14.59 -19.55
N GLY A 75 10.74 13.62 -18.83
CA GLY A 75 11.25 13.78 -17.49
C GLY A 75 10.16 13.79 -16.41
N LEU A 76 8.94 13.38 -16.72
CA LEU A 76 7.85 13.28 -15.74
C LEU A 76 7.96 11.96 -14.95
N PRO A 77 7.65 11.99 -13.64
CA PRO A 77 7.74 10.82 -12.81
C PRO A 77 6.70 9.76 -13.22
N GLN A 78 7.14 8.50 -13.24
CA GLN A 78 6.29 7.35 -13.51
C GLN A 78 6.71 6.15 -12.67
N VAL A 79 5.83 5.14 -12.58
CA VAL A 79 6.15 3.83 -12.02
C VAL A 79 5.96 2.77 -13.08
N ASN A 80 7.02 2.01 -13.37
CA ASN A 80 6.95 0.83 -14.22
C ASN A 80 6.51 -0.37 -13.39
N ILE A 81 5.49 -1.07 -13.85
CA ILE A 81 4.91 -2.25 -13.19
C ILE A 81 5.09 -3.45 -14.08
N THR A 82 5.53 -4.54 -13.47
CA THR A 82 5.52 -5.87 -14.08
C THR A 82 4.61 -6.77 -13.26
N LEU A 83 3.65 -7.39 -13.93
CA LEU A 83 2.76 -8.40 -13.35
C LEU A 83 3.40 -9.79 -13.46
N ASP A 84 2.90 -10.72 -12.67
CA ASP A 84 3.15 -12.14 -12.90
C ASP A 84 2.43 -12.66 -14.16
N GLY A 85 2.63 -13.92 -14.50
CA GLY A 85 2.04 -14.51 -15.72
C GLY A 85 0.51 -14.57 -15.67
N GLU A 86 -0.07 -14.78 -14.49
CA GLU A 86 -1.52 -14.83 -14.32
C GLU A 86 -2.13 -13.44 -14.43
N GLY A 87 -1.55 -12.45 -13.73
CA GLY A 87 -1.95 -11.05 -13.78
C GLY A 87 -1.85 -10.47 -15.19
N GLY A 88 -0.76 -10.76 -15.92
CA GLY A 88 -0.61 -10.37 -17.31
C GLY A 88 -1.70 -10.95 -18.21
N SER A 89 -2.07 -12.21 -18.01
CA SER A 89 -3.15 -12.86 -18.75
C SER A 89 -4.52 -12.27 -18.44
N LYS A 90 -4.81 -11.95 -17.16
CA LYS A 90 -6.04 -11.28 -16.74
C LYS A 90 -6.13 -9.86 -17.33
N MET A 91 -5.04 -9.09 -17.22
CA MET A 91 -4.96 -7.74 -17.76
C MET A 91 -5.17 -7.73 -19.28
N HIS A 92 -4.51 -8.64 -20.00
CA HIS A 92 -4.68 -8.77 -21.45
C HIS A 92 -6.15 -9.07 -21.84
N ARG A 93 -6.76 -10.02 -21.16
CA ARG A 93 -8.16 -10.41 -21.41
C ARG A 93 -9.13 -9.27 -21.15
N ALA A 94 -8.95 -8.57 -20.03
CA ALA A 94 -9.81 -7.46 -19.66
C ALA A 94 -9.65 -6.27 -20.63
N THR A 95 -8.43 -5.94 -21.01
CA THR A 95 -8.17 -4.74 -21.83
C THR A 95 -8.45 -4.93 -23.30
N ARG A 96 -8.22 -6.13 -23.89
CA ARG A 96 -8.52 -6.40 -25.30
C ARG A 96 -10.01 -6.24 -25.66
N GLY A 97 -10.90 -6.55 -24.70
CA GLY A 97 -12.35 -6.40 -24.87
C GLY A 97 -12.89 -5.02 -24.53
N ASN A 98 -12.05 -4.10 -24.06
CA ASN A 98 -12.44 -2.79 -23.56
C ASN A 98 -11.58 -1.65 -24.13
N ILE A 99 -11.03 -1.82 -25.33
CA ILE A 99 -10.31 -0.75 -26.04
C ILE A 99 -11.24 0.45 -26.24
N GLY A 100 -10.74 1.65 -25.98
CA GLY A 100 -11.50 2.90 -26.02
C GLY A 100 -12.20 3.25 -24.69
N LYS A 101 -12.37 2.30 -23.76
CA LYS A 101 -12.85 2.58 -22.41
C LYS A 101 -11.70 3.01 -21.50
N ARG A 102 -12.02 3.49 -20.29
CA ARG A 102 -10.98 3.89 -19.33
C ARG A 102 -10.73 2.79 -18.30
N LEU A 103 -9.45 2.61 -17.97
CA LEU A 103 -8.94 1.75 -16.90
C LEU A 103 -8.57 2.63 -15.73
N GLY A 104 -9.15 2.36 -14.57
CA GLY A 104 -8.83 3.00 -13.30
C GLY A 104 -7.79 2.18 -12.54
N VAL A 105 -6.81 2.87 -11.99
CA VAL A 105 -5.86 2.33 -11.02
C VAL A 105 -6.20 2.94 -9.68
N LEU A 106 -6.68 2.11 -8.77
CA LEU A 106 -7.10 2.47 -7.44
C LEU A 106 -5.98 2.14 -6.46
N PHE A 107 -5.53 3.12 -5.71
CA PHE A 107 -4.61 2.96 -4.61
C PHE A 107 -5.41 2.64 -3.36
N VAL A 108 -5.09 1.54 -2.72
CA VAL A 108 -5.75 1.06 -1.51
C VAL A 108 -4.74 1.08 -0.38
N GLU A 109 -4.94 1.95 0.59
CA GLU A 109 -4.07 2.10 1.76
C GLU A 109 -4.83 1.66 3.01
N GLN A 110 -4.23 0.76 3.78
CA GLN A 110 -4.73 0.41 5.11
C GLN A 110 -4.26 1.47 6.10
N LYS A 111 -5.20 2.12 6.78
CA LYS A 111 -4.93 3.08 7.85
C LYS A 111 -5.49 2.58 9.16
N THR A 112 -4.84 2.98 10.24
CA THR A 112 -5.30 2.66 11.60
C THR A 112 -5.68 3.95 12.32
N ARG A 113 -6.80 3.93 13.02
CA ARG A 113 -7.21 5.01 13.91
C ARG A 113 -7.52 4.45 15.29
N THR A 114 -7.28 5.27 16.31
CA THR A 114 -7.72 4.94 17.66
C THR A 114 -9.17 5.37 17.83
N VAL A 115 -10.05 4.43 18.11
CA VAL A 115 -11.44 4.68 18.51
C VAL A 115 -11.58 4.35 20.00
N TYR A 116 -12.53 5.00 20.68
CA TYR A 116 -12.77 4.72 22.08
C TYR A 116 -14.08 3.95 22.20
N GLU A 117 -13.97 2.71 22.66
CA GLU A 117 -15.13 1.87 22.94
C GLU A 117 -15.39 1.84 24.45
N ARG A 118 -16.64 1.53 24.85
CA ARG A 118 -16.98 1.33 26.26
C ARG A 118 -16.87 -0.16 26.58
N ASP A 119 -16.12 -0.48 27.62
CA ASP A 119 -16.08 -1.82 28.18
C ASP A 119 -17.37 -2.16 28.93
N VAL A 120 -17.45 -3.38 29.46
CA VAL A 120 -18.61 -3.89 30.22
C VAL A 120 -18.88 -3.08 31.50
N GLU A 121 -17.89 -2.33 32.01
CA GLU A 121 -17.98 -1.47 33.19
C GLU A 121 -18.30 0.00 32.83
N GLY A 122 -18.44 0.29 31.51
CA GLY A 122 -18.75 1.64 31.00
C GLY A 122 -17.53 2.56 30.87
N LYS A 123 -16.30 2.05 31.07
CA LYS A 123 -15.05 2.79 30.93
C LYS A 123 -14.66 2.85 29.47
N GLN A 124 -14.16 4.02 29.02
CA GLN A 124 -13.62 4.17 27.68
C GLN A 124 -12.24 3.50 27.57
N ILE A 125 -12.13 2.53 26.67
CA ILE A 125 -10.88 1.86 26.31
C ILE A 125 -10.48 2.22 24.88
N PRO A 126 -9.20 2.53 24.61
CA PRO A 126 -8.73 2.79 23.25
C PRO A 126 -8.63 1.46 22.48
N VAL A 127 -9.27 1.40 21.33
CA VAL A 127 -9.22 0.27 20.40
C VAL A 127 -8.65 0.75 19.08
N GLN A 128 -7.74 -0.03 18.50
CA GLN A 128 -7.20 0.26 17.17
C GLN A 128 -8.13 -0.32 16.10
N GLU A 129 -8.71 0.56 15.30
CA GLU A 129 -9.55 0.18 14.17
C GLU A 129 -8.81 0.40 12.86
N SER A 130 -8.69 -0.67 12.04
CA SER A 130 -8.15 -0.56 10.69
C SER A 130 -9.26 -0.22 9.70
N TYR A 131 -8.99 0.70 8.77
CA TYR A 131 -9.91 1.05 7.69
C TYR A 131 -9.15 1.29 6.39
N GLU A 132 -9.83 1.08 5.27
CA GLU A 132 -9.27 1.29 3.94
C GLU A 132 -9.55 2.70 3.43
N VAL A 133 -8.52 3.33 2.89
CA VAL A 133 -8.63 4.54 2.08
C VAL A 133 -8.36 4.16 0.64
N LYS A 134 -9.33 4.44 -0.23
CA LYS A 134 -9.26 4.11 -1.66
C LYS A 134 -9.32 5.39 -2.48
N GLU A 135 -8.29 5.61 -3.31
CA GLU A 135 -8.14 6.82 -4.12
C GLU A 135 -7.64 6.46 -5.53
N ILE A 136 -8.19 7.13 -6.53
CA ILE A 136 -7.76 6.94 -7.92
C ILE A 136 -6.43 7.67 -8.13
N ILE A 137 -5.40 6.94 -8.55
CA ILE A 137 -4.11 7.51 -8.97
C ILE A 137 -4.00 7.68 -10.48
N SER A 138 -4.74 6.88 -11.26
CA SER A 138 -4.76 7.01 -12.71
C SER A 138 -6.10 6.55 -13.26
N LEU A 139 -6.61 7.26 -14.25
CA LEU A 139 -7.77 6.88 -15.04
C LEU A 139 -7.46 7.16 -16.51
N ALA A 140 -6.97 6.13 -17.21
CA ALA A 140 -6.42 6.27 -18.55
C ALA A 140 -7.19 5.46 -19.60
N THR A 141 -7.28 5.97 -20.80
CA THR A 141 -7.92 5.27 -21.91
C THR A 141 -7.08 4.08 -22.36
N ILE A 142 -7.71 2.91 -22.47
CA ILE A 142 -7.13 1.69 -23.01
C ILE A 142 -6.97 1.86 -24.51
N ARG A 143 -5.74 2.08 -24.97
CA ARG A 143 -5.44 2.27 -26.40
C ARG A 143 -5.14 0.97 -27.13
N ALA A 144 -4.66 -0.04 -26.40
CA ALA A 144 -4.35 -1.37 -26.88
C ALA A 144 -4.49 -2.38 -25.74
N ALA A 145 -4.57 -3.67 -26.06
CA ALA A 145 -4.51 -4.72 -25.05
C ALA A 145 -3.18 -4.64 -24.29
N LEU A 146 -3.27 -4.54 -22.95
CA LEU A 146 -2.11 -4.52 -22.07
C LEU A 146 -1.61 -5.94 -21.83
N GLY A 147 -0.31 -6.08 -21.56
CA GLY A 147 0.33 -7.34 -21.21
C GLY A 147 0.79 -7.39 -19.76
N THR A 148 1.91 -8.06 -19.56
CA THR A 148 2.54 -8.20 -18.25
C THR A 148 3.23 -6.94 -17.75
N THR A 149 3.59 -6.01 -18.64
CA THR A 149 4.31 -4.79 -18.29
C THR A 149 3.53 -3.57 -18.73
N PHE A 150 3.39 -2.60 -17.85
CA PHE A 150 2.80 -1.29 -18.13
C PHE A 150 3.36 -0.24 -17.18
N ARG A 151 2.98 1.02 -17.39
CA ARG A 151 3.44 2.14 -16.55
C ARG A 151 2.26 2.96 -16.03
N ILE A 152 2.40 3.45 -14.81
CA ILE A 152 1.52 4.45 -14.22
C ILE A 152 2.19 5.81 -14.41
N THR A 153 1.47 6.73 -15.01
CA THR A 153 1.90 8.11 -15.26
C THR A 153 0.93 9.08 -14.59
N GLY A 154 1.25 10.38 -14.58
CA GLY A 154 0.42 11.40 -13.96
C GLY A 154 0.65 11.50 -12.45
N LEU A 155 1.85 11.16 -11.99
CA LEU A 155 2.31 11.36 -10.63
C LEU A 155 2.89 12.78 -10.49
N ASP A 156 2.63 13.41 -9.34
CA ASP A 156 2.95 14.82 -9.13
C ASP A 156 4.44 15.07 -8.85
N SER A 157 5.14 14.04 -8.31
CA SER A 157 6.55 14.21 -7.93
C SER A 157 7.36 12.91 -8.01
N PRO A 158 8.71 13.02 -8.12
CA PRO A 158 9.60 11.86 -8.01
C PRO A 158 9.53 11.17 -6.63
N SER A 159 9.23 11.92 -5.58
CA SER A 159 9.02 11.36 -4.24
C SER A 159 7.79 10.46 -4.22
N GLU A 160 6.68 10.90 -4.81
CA GLU A 160 5.45 10.11 -4.91
C GLU A 160 5.67 8.83 -5.72
N SER A 161 6.37 8.91 -6.87
CA SER A 161 6.66 7.72 -7.67
C SER A 161 7.55 6.71 -6.90
N SER A 162 8.52 7.20 -6.12
CA SER A 162 9.39 6.36 -5.30
C SER A 162 8.63 5.70 -4.14
N GLU A 163 7.80 6.46 -3.44
CA GLU A 163 6.93 5.95 -2.38
C GLU A 163 5.96 4.90 -2.92
N LEU A 164 5.27 5.21 -4.03
CA LEU A 164 4.34 4.30 -4.67
C LEU A 164 5.03 2.99 -5.08
N ALA A 165 6.21 3.07 -5.73
CA ALA A 165 6.96 1.88 -6.12
C ALA A 165 7.40 1.04 -4.91
N LEU A 166 7.78 1.69 -3.79
CA LEU A 166 8.14 1.01 -2.55
C LEU A 166 6.94 0.30 -1.92
N LEU A 167 5.80 1.00 -1.81
CA LEU A 167 4.56 0.45 -1.24
C LEU A 167 4.04 -0.73 -2.06
N LEU A 168 4.09 -0.64 -3.40
CA LEU A 168 3.67 -1.73 -4.27
C LEU A 168 4.54 -2.97 -4.14
N ARG A 169 5.86 -2.80 -4.00
CA ARG A 169 6.77 -3.92 -3.72
C ARG A 169 6.50 -4.54 -2.35
N ALA A 170 6.21 -3.72 -1.34
CA ALA A 170 5.86 -4.19 0.00
C ALA A 170 4.50 -4.89 0.01
N GLY A 171 3.49 -4.34 -0.69
CA GLY A 171 2.14 -4.92 -0.80
C GLY A 171 2.10 -6.26 -1.55
N ALA A 172 2.99 -6.47 -2.51
CA ALA A 172 3.16 -7.77 -3.17
C ALA A 172 3.66 -8.87 -2.21
N LEU A 173 4.25 -8.48 -1.07
CA LEU A 173 4.81 -9.39 -0.07
C LEU A 173 3.94 -9.55 1.19
N ALA A 174 2.91 -8.74 1.37
CA ALA A 174 2.23 -8.60 2.65
C ALA A 174 0.80 -9.16 2.65
N ALA A 175 0.63 -10.27 3.34
CA ALA A 175 -0.58 -10.45 4.14
C ALA A 175 -0.63 -9.32 5.20
N PRO A 176 -1.81 -8.78 5.57
CA PRO A 176 -1.90 -7.74 6.59
C PRO A 176 -1.22 -8.21 7.88
N MET A 177 -0.12 -7.54 8.24
CA MET A 177 0.62 -7.87 9.45
C MET A 177 -0.02 -7.12 10.62
N THR A 178 -0.58 -7.86 11.56
CA THR A 178 -0.97 -7.32 12.87
C THR A 178 0.21 -7.50 13.83
N PHE A 179 0.60 -6.43 14.52
CA PHE A 179 1.60 -6.52 15.58
C PHE A 179 1.01 -7.27 16.76
N VAL A 180 1.45 -8.52 16.98
CA VAL A 180 0.97 -9.37 18.06
C VAL A 180 1.77 -9.17 19.34
N GLU A 181 3.06 -8.87 19.25
CA GLU A 181 3.94 -8.65 20.40
C GLU A 181 5.11 -7.73 20.02
N GLU A 182 5.40 -6.75 20.87
CA GLU A 182 6.58 -5.90 20.78
C GLU A 182 7.49 -6.19 21.97
N ARG A 183 8.71 -6.67 21.70
CA ARG A 183 9.77 -6.74 22.70
C ARG A 183 10.83 -5.70 22.38
N THR A 184 10.84 -4.63 23.15
CA THR A 184 11.96 -3.68 23.16
C THR A 184 13.01 -4.21 24.14
N VAL A 185 14.13 -4.68 23.62
CA VAL A 185 15.27 -5.02 24.47
C VAL A 185 15.94 -3.70 24.85
N GLY A 186 15.57 -3.16 26.00
CA GLY A 186 16.19 -1.96 26.55
C GLY A 186 17.64 -2.23 26.97
N PRO A 187 18.49 -1.19 27.07
CA PRO A 187 19.90 -1.30 27.46
C PRO A 187 20.12 -1.72 28.92
N SER A 188 19.09 -2.07 29.67
CA SER A 188 19.18 -2.45 31.08
C SER A 188 19.95 -3.74 31.37
N LEU A 189 20.03 -4.67 30.41
CA LEU A 189 20.81 -5.90 30.56
C LEU A 189 22.34 -5.67 30.60
N GLY A 190 22.83 -4.50 30.16
CA GLY A 190 24.24 -4.13 30.27
C GLY A 190 24.61 -3.53 31.63
N ALA A 191 23.68 -2.84 32.28
CA ALA A 191 23.94 -2.16 33.57
C ALA A 191 24.08 -3.15 34.73
N ASP A 192 23.25 -4.18 34.77
CA ASP A 192 23.29 -5.19 35.83
C ASP A 192 24.56 -6.06 35.76
N ASN A 193 25.03 -6.37 34.54
CA ASN A 193 26.28 -7.11 34.36
C ASN A 193 27.53 -6.27 34.66
N ILE A 194 27.49 -4.95 34.51
CA ILE A 194 28.60 -4.05 34.86
C ILE A 194 28.69 -3.91 36.40
N GLN A 195 27.57 -3.82 37.10
CA GLN A 195 27.56 -3.79 38.57
C GLN A 195 28.07 -5.11 39.18
N ALA A 196 27.67 -6.25 38.63
CA ALA A 196 28.17 -7.56 39.07
C ALA A 196 29.68 -7.72 38.83
N GLY A 197 30.21 -7.19 37.70
CA GLY A 197 31.63 -7.18 37.38
C GLY A 197 32.47 -6.31 38.36
N ILE A 198 31.98 -5.15 38.75
CA ILE A 198 32.66 -4.24 39.69
C ILE A 198 32.71 -4.83 41.11
N PHE A 199 31.64 -5.49 41.56
CA PHE A 199 31.61 -6.14 42.87
C PHE A 199 32.59 -7.32 42.98
N SER A 200 32.80 -8.04 41.89
CA SER A 200 33.76 -9.15 41.86
C SER A 200 35.23 -8.69 41.86
N MET A 201 35.51 -7.45 41.42
CA MET A 201 36.86 -6.89 41.37
C MET A 201 37.32 -6.26 42.72
N VAL A 202 36.37 -5.96 43.64
CA VAL A 202 36.63 -5.33 44.92
C VAL A 202 36.84 -6.37 46.05
N LEU A 203 36.42 -7.61 45.84
CA LEU A 203 36.47 -8.70 46.84
C LEU A 203 37.47 -9.83 46.52
N GLY A 204 38.28 -9.68 45.47
CA GLY A 204 39.32 -10.61 45.04
C GLY A 204 40.76 -10.16 45.45
#